data_0e6c360e4a3f6676d80ffc94fb6a82af
#
_entry.id   0e6c360e4a3f6676d80ffc94fb6a82af
#
_cell.length_a   1.000
_cell.length_b   1.000
_cell.length_c   1.000
_cell.angle_alpha   90.00
_cell.angle_beta   90.00
_cell.angle_gamma   90.00
#
_symmetry.space_group_name_H-M   'P 1'
#
loop_
_entity.id
_entity.type
_entity.pdbx_description
1 polymer ?
#
loop_
_entity_poly.entity_id
_entity_poly.type
_entity_poly.pdbx_seq_one_letter_code
_entity_poly.pdbx_strand_id
1 'polypeptide(L)'
;MDNLELAKVANEVRKGVLTAVHGAKSGHPGGSLSAADIFTYLYFEEMNIDPADPKKEDRDRFVLSKGHTAPGLYSALAHRGFFPVEDLETLPVSYTHLRAH
;
A
#
# COMPACT_ATOMS: atom_id res chain seq x y z
N MET A 1 -12.91 6.47 -10.87
CA MET A 1 -12.01 5.58 -11.65
C MET A 1 -12.79 4.46 -12.28
N ASP A 2 -12.57 4.19 -13.56
CA ASP A 2 -13.24 3.04 -14.15
C ASP A 2 -12.47 1.74 -13.84
N ASN A 3 -13.08 0.61 -14.21
CA ASN A 3 -12.50 -0.70 -13.90
C ASN A 3 -11.14 -0.93 -14.55
N LEU A 4 -10.92 -0.39 -15.75
CA LEU A 4 -9.64 -0.52 -16.43
C LEU A 4 -8.55 0.26 -15.70
N GLU A 5 -8.86 1.48 -15.28
CA GLU A 5 -7.93 2.29 -14.52
C GLU A 5 -7.57 1.64 -13.18
N LEU A 6 -8.57 1.09 -12.48
CA LEU A 6 -8.32 0.37 -11.24
C LEU A 6 -7.45 -0.85 -11.46
N ALA A 7 -7.67 -1.58 -12.54
CA ALA A 7 -6.85 -2.75 -12.86
C ALA A 7 -5.40 -2.36 -13.13
N LYS A 8 -5.18 -1.24 -13.80
CA LYS A 8 -3.82 -0.73 -14.05
C LYS A 8 -3.14 -0.33 -12.75
N VAL A 9 -3.86 0.34 -11.85
CA VAL A 9 -3.33 0.72 -10.54
C VAL A 9 -3.00 -0.53 -9.73
N ALA A 10 -3.90 -1.52 -9.71
CA ALA A 10 -3.66 -2.77 -9.00
C ALA A 10 -2.39 -3.45 -9.49
N ASN A 11 -2.13 -3.39 -10.80
CA ASN A 11 -0.91 -3.96 -11.37
C ASN A 11 0.33 -3.20 -10.91
N GLU A 12 0.27 -1.88 -10.81
CA GLU A 12 1.36 -1.09 -10.25
C GLU A 12 1.59 -1.40 -8.77
N VAL A 13 0.51 -1.61 -8.01
CA VAL A 13 0.60 -2.00 -6.60
C VAL A 13 1.33 -3.35 -6.49
N ARG A 14 1.02 -4.31 -7.37
CA ARG A 14 1.71 -5.61 -7.40
C ARG A 14 3.20 -5.46 -7.67
N LYS A 15 3.56 -4.60 -8.62
CA LYS A 15 4.98 -4.32 -8.89
C LYS A 15 5.67 -3.75 -7.67
N GLY A 16 5.00 -2.84 -6.95
CA GLY A 16 5.54 -2.28 -5.72
C GLY A 16 5.73 -3.31 -4.63
N VAL A 17 4.84 -4.31 -4.54
CA VAL A 17 5.01 -5.43 -3.60
C VAL A 17 6.31 -6.16 -3.87
N LEU A 18 6.58 -6.49 -5.13
CA LEU A 18 7.81 -7.19 -5.49
C LEU A 18 9.04 -6.36 -5.15
N THR A 19 8.99 -5.06 -5.42
CA THR A 19 10.07 -4.14 -5.07
C THR A 19 10.32 -4.12 -3.56
N ALA A 20 9.26 -4.01 -2.76
CA ALA A 20 9.38 -3.95 -1.31
C ALA A 20 9.95 -5.24 -0.73
N VAL A 21 9.47 -6.38 -1.21
CA VAL A 21 9.95 -7.70 -0.74
C VAL A 21 11.40 -7.90 -1.13
N HIS A 22 11.78 -7.53 -2.35
CA HIS A 22 13.15 -7.65 -2.83
C HIS A 22 14.10 -6.75 -2.03
N GLY A 23 13.69 -5.52 -1.79
CA GLY A 23 14.50 -4.57 -1.00
C GLY A 23 14.74 -5.03 0.42
N ALA A 24 13.73 -5.65 1.02
CA ALA A 24 13.84 -6.20 2.38
C ALA A 24 14.62 -7.51 2.41
N LYS A 25 14.81 -8.15 1.27
CA LYS A 25 15.46 -9.48 1.14
C LYS A 25 14.76 -10.55 1.98
N SER A 26 13.48 -10.33 2.25
CA SER A 26 12.67 -11.26 3.03
C SER A 26 11.20 -10.91 2.82
N GLY A 27 10.32 -11.81 3.21
CA GLY A 27 8.91 -11.54 3.17
C GLY A 27 8.15 -12.56 2.34
N HIS A 28 6.84 -12.39 2.33
CA HIS A 28 5.93 -13.31 1.68
C HIS A 28 5.10 -12.56 0.66
N PRO A 29 5.49 -12.57 -0.63
CA PRO A 29 4.76 -11.78 -1.63
C PRO A 29 3.36 -12.31 -1.92
N GLY A 30 3.11 -13.62 -1.71
CA GLY A 30 1.85 -14.25 -2.07
C GLY A 30 0.62 -13.59 -1.45
N GLY A 31 0.63 -13.35 -0.14
CA GLY A 31 -0.50 -12.72 0.54
C GLY A 31 -0.73 -11.28 0.08
N SER A 32 0.34 -10.53 -0.10
CA SER A 32 0.26 -9.17 -0.59
C SER A 32 -0.24 -9.10 -2.03
N LEU A 33 0.24 -10.01 -2.88
CA LEU A 33 -0.22 -10.05 -4.27
C LEU A 33 -1.70 -10.42 -4.37
N SER A 34 -2.16 -11.36 -3.53
CA SER A 34 -3.57 -11.77 -3.55
C SER A 34 -4.49 -10.66 -3.01
N ALA A 35 -4.00 -9.81 -2.13
CA ALA A 35 -4.78 -8.73 -1.55
C ALA A 35 -4.68 -7.42 -2.34
N ALA A 36 -3.85 -7.36 -3.39
CA ALA A 36 -3.57 -6.12 -4.11
C ALA A 36 -4.83 -5.46 -4.67
N ASP A 37 -5.77 -6.24 -5.21
CA ASP A 37 -7.01 -5.68 -5.75
C ASP A 37 -7.86 -5.04 -4.65
N ILE A 38 -7.93 -5.67 -3.47
CA ILE A 38 -8.68 -5.13 -2.34
C ILE A 38 -8.05 -3.83 -1.86
N PHE A 39 -6.74 -3.81 -1.67
CA PHE A 39 -6.02 -2.60 -1.26
C PHE A 39 -6.23 -1.48 -2.27
N THR A 40 -6.14 -1.80 -3.55
CA THR A 40 -6.32 -0.80 -4.61
C THR A 40 -7.73 -0.21 -4.56
N TYR A 41 -8.75 -1.05 -4.49
CA TYR A 41 -10.12 -0.56 -4.44
C TYR A 41 -10.35 0.34 -3.23
N LEU A 42 -9.90 -0.11 -2.05
CA LEU A 42 -10.11 0.66 -0.82
C LEU A 42 -9.43 2.03 -0.89
N TYR A 43 -8.18 2.08 -1.29
CA TYR A 43 -7.41 3.32 -1.23
C TYR A 43 -7.66 4.26 -2.41
N PHE A 44 -8.14 3.75 -3.54
CA PHE A 44 -8.35 4.59 -4.73
C PHE A 44 -9.82 4.90 -4.99
N GLU A 45 -10.77 4.15 -4.41
CA GLU A 45 -12.20 4.38 -4.67
C GLU A 45 -13.03 4.56 -3.42
N GLU A 46 -12.89 3.68 -2.44
CA GLU A 46 -13.87 3.56 -1.35
C GLU A 46 -13.57 4.43 -0.15
N MET A 47 -12.32 4.49 0.29
CA MET A 47 -11.98 5.13 1.56
C MET A 47 -11.97 6.64 1.48
N ASN A 48 -12.50 7.28 2.53
CA ASN A 48 -12.41 8.73 2.71
C ASN A 48 -11.04 9.06 3.33
N ILE A 49 -10.07 9.34 2.47
CA ILE A 49 -8.69 9.61 2.85
C ILE A 49 -8.14 10.71 1.96
N ASP A 50 -7.09 11.39 2.45
CA ASP A 50 -6.43 12.45 1.67
C ASP A 50 -4.93 12.37 1.92
N PRO A 51 -4.11 12.06 0.90
CA PRO A 51 -2.66 12.02 1.07
C PRO A 51 -2.06 13.35 1.52
N ALA A 52 -2.69 14.48 1.17
CA ALA A 52 -2.24 15.80 1.60
C ALA A 52 -2.54 16.07 3.07
N ASP A 53 -3.49 15.34 3.65
CA ASP A 53 -3.85 15.44 5.06
C ASP A 53 -4.08 14.04 5.64
N PRO A 54 -3.01 13.28 5.83
CA PRO A 54 -3.13 11.86 6.20
C PRO A 54 -3.75 11.61 7.58
N LYS A 55 -3.86 12.66 8.41
CA LYS A 55 -4.40 12.52 9.75
C LYS A 55 -5.72 13.27 9.95
N LYS A 56 -6.44 13.60 8.86
CA LYS A 56 -7.72 14.30 9.02
C LYS A 56 -8.67 13.49 9.91
N GLU A 57 -9.47 14.19 10.73
CA GLU A 57 -10.28 13.55 11.75
C GLU A 57 -11.33 12.59 11.21
N ASP A 58 -11.98 12.96 10.13
CA ASP A 58 -13.07 12.18 9.55
C ASP A 58 -12.61 11.13 8.54
N ARG A 59 -11.32 10.80 8.53
CA ARG A 59 -10.78 9.81 7.60
C ARG A 59 -11.25 8.40 7.95
N ASP A 60 -11.37 7.58 6.93
CA ASP A 60 -11.51 6.15 7.13
C ASP A 60 -10.19 5.56 7.59
N ARG A 61 -10.28 4.56 8.47
CA ARG A 61 -9.11 3.90 9.02
C ARG A 61 -9.09 2.45 8.61
N PHE A 62 -7.90 1.97 8.28
CA PHE A 62 -7.69 0.59 7.88
C PHE A 62 -6.79 -0.09 8.91
N VAL A 63 -7.21 -1.26 9.37
CA VAL A 63 -6.42 -2.08 10.30
C VAL A 63 -6.08 -3.39 9.61
N LEU A 64 -4.79 -3.67 9.46
CA LEU A 64 -4.31 -4.88 8.82
C LEU A 64 -4.00 -5.92 9.88
N SER A 65 -4.81 -6.99 9.94
CA SER A 65 -4.58 -8.06 10.92
C SER A 65 -3.62 -9.14 10.43
N LYS A 66 -3.28 -9.12 9.14
CA LYS A 66 -2.29 -10.03 8.55
C LYS A 66 -0.98 -9.28 8.32
N GLY A 67 -0.13 -9.25 9.34
CA GLY A 67 1.11 -8.46 9.26
C GLY A 67 2.02 -8.83 8.10
N HIS A 68 2.00 -10.09 7.66
CA HIS A 68 2.85 -10.52 6.55
C HIS A 68 2.38 -9.99 5.19
N THR A 69 1.21 -9.34 5.12
CA THR A 69 0.75 -8.67 3.89
C THR A 69 1.06 -7.17 3.90
N ALA A 70 1.83 -6.70 4.87
CA ALA A 70 2.20 -5.28 4.97
C ALA A 70 2.82 -4.71 3.68
N PRO A 71 3.66 -5.45 2.93
CA PRO A 71 4.18 -4.92 1.67
C PRO A 71 3.09 -4.49 0.69
N GLY A 72 1.96 -5.21 0.64
CA GLY A 72 0.84 -4.84 -0.21
C GLY A 72 0.19 -3.54 0.23
N LEU A 73 -0.02 -3.39 1.54
CA LEU A 73 -0.58 -2.16 2.09
C LEU A 73 0.34 -0.97 1.83
N TYR A 74 1.64 -1.12 2.08
CA TYR A 74 2.58 -0.04 1.86
C TYR A 74 2.68 0.34 0.38
N SER A 75 2.64 -0.64 -0.51
CA SER A 75 2.63 -0.37 -1.94
C SER A 75 1.40 0.44 -2.34
N ALA A 76 0.21 0.08 -1.83
CA ALA A 76 -1.01 0.83 -2.11
C ALA A 76 -0.91 2.26 -1.57
N LEU A 77 -0.39 2.43 -0.35
CA LEU A 77 -0.20 3.76 0.24
C LEU A 77 0.75 4.61 -0.59
N ALA A 78 1.86 4.05 -1.03
CA ALA A 78 2.83 4.77 -1.86
C ALA A 78 2.20 5.22 -3.17
N HIS A 79 1.53 4.32 -3.87
CA HIS A 79 0.91 4.64 -5.16
C HIS A 79 -0.26 5.61 -5.02
N ARG A 80 -0.92 5.61 -3.86
CA ARG A 80 -1.98 6.59 -3.58
C ARG A 80 -1.43 7.98 -3.27
N GLY A 81 -0.15 8.09 -2.94
CA GLY A 81 0.51 9.37 -2.74
C GLY A 81 0.86 9.70 -1.29
N PHE A 82 0.78 8.74 -0.36
CA PHE A 82 1.10 9.00 1.04
C PHE A 82 2.60 9.10 1.30
N PHE A 83 3.41 8.47 0.47
CA PHE A 83 4.86 8.62 0.50
C PHE A 83 5.43 8.22 -0.87
N PRO A 84 6.71 8.56 -1.18
CA PRO A 84 7.27 8.26 -2.49
C PRO A 84 7.36 6.76 -2.78
N VAL A 85 7.03 6.36 -4.00
CA VAL A 85 7.10 4.96 -4.42
C VAL A 85 8.52 4.40 -4.28
N GLU A 86 9.53 5.25 -4.51
CA GLU A 86 10.93 4.85 -4.37
C GLU A 86 11.28 4.34 -2.98
N ASP A 87 10.54 4.79 -1.96
CA ASP A 87 10.80 4.36 -0.58
C ASP A 87 10.46 2.89 -0.35
N LEU A 88 9.72 2.25 -1.26
CA LEU A 88 9.38 0.84 -1.12
C LEU A 88 10.62 -0.05 -1.04
N GLU A 89 11.72 0.35 -1.68
CA GLU A 89 12.96 -0.42 -1.64
C GLU A 89 13.63 -0.41 -0.27
N THR A 90 13.34 0.61 0.55
CA THR A 90 14.00 0.83 1.84
C THR A 90 13.03 0.74 3.01
N LEU A 91 11.85 0.13 2.81
CA LEU A 91 10.85 0.02 3.87
C LEU A 91 11.36 -0.55 5.20
N PRO A 92 12.26 -1.55 5.23
CA PRO A 92 12.75 -2.05 6.51
C PRO A 92 13.38 -0.98 7.39
N VAL A 93 13.95 0.06 6.79
CA VAL A 93 14.57 1.17 7.52
C VAL A 93 13.53 2.13 8.07
N SER A 94 12.48 2.42 7.29
CA SER A 94 11.43 3.37 7.67
C SER A 94 10.17 2.69 8.24
N TYR A 95 10.21 1.40 8.37
CA TYR A 95 9.06 0.56 8.69
C TYR A 95 8.31 0.98 9.95
N THR A 96 9.03 1.22 11.04
CA THR A 96 8.40 1.60 12.31
C THR A 96 7.60 2.89 12.19
N HIS A 97 8.13 3.84 11.43
CA HIS A 97 7.45 5.12 11.21
C HIS A 97 6.13 4.92 10.46
N LEU A 98 6.15 4.12 9.39
CA LEU A 98 4.95 3.87 8.59
C LEU A 98 3.89 3.11 9.36
N ARG A 99 4.28 2.23 10.26
CA ARG A 99 3.33 1.46 11.06
C ARG A 99 2.51 2.32 12.01
N ALA A 100 2.94 3.53 12.31
CA ALA A 100 2.20 4.45 13.16
C ALA A 100 0.99 5.08 12.46
N HIS A 101 0.90 4.94 11.16
CA HIS A 101 -0.22 5.44 10.38
C HIS A 101 -1.30 4.40 10.21
#